data_21cc345c341c00f124d59b2e3a0ca70f
#
_entry.id   21cc345c341c00f124d59b2e3a0ca70f
#
_cell.length_a   1.000
_cell.length_b   1.000
_cell.length_c   1.000
_cell.angle_alpha   90.00
_cell.angle_beta   90.00
_cell.angle_gamma   90.00
#
_symmetry.space_group_name_H-M   'P 1'
#
loop_
_entity.id
_entity.type
_entity.pdbx_description
1 polymer ?
#
loop_
_entity_poly.entity_id
_entity_poly.type
_entity_poly.pdbx_seq_one_letter_code
_entity_poly.pdbx_strand_id
1 'polypeptide(L)'
;DMVLTDPPYGTTACKWDSVIPFEPMWEQLKRITKPNGAIVLTASQPFTSALIMSNVKMFKYCWVWHKRTSANVGAARFQPLKTHEDIVVFGGKYKPQMVTGKERYRGGKAANGKANGSLPPVYYKSDQYYPVSVLDFKTERGLHPTQKPVALMEYLIRTYTNEGETVLDFTMGSGTTGVACKNLGRSFI
;
A
#
# COMPACT_ATOMS: atom_id res chain seq x y z
N ASP A 1 15.88 0.78 2.46
CA ASP A 1 15.04 1.88 2.93
C ASP A 1 13.55 1.50 2.88
N MET A 2 13.09 0.81 1.83
CA MET A 2 11.71 0.34 1.70
C MET A 2 11.68 -1.06 1.10
N VAL A 3 10.73 -1.87 1.54
CA VAL A 3 10.29 -3.08 0.84
C VAL A 3 8.91 -2.80 0.25
N LEU A 4 8.73 -3.00 -1.05
CA LEU A 4 7.45 -2.86 -1.75
C LEU A 4 7.29 -4.07 -2.67
N THR A 5 6.39 -4.97 -2.33
CA THR A 5 6.30 -6.26 -3.02
C THR A 5 4.87 -6.80 -3.08
N ASP A 6 4.62 -7.65 -4.08
CA ASP A 6 3.37 -8.38 -4.33
C ASP A 6 3.60 -9.88 -4.07
N PRO A 7 3.56 -10.34 -2.81
CA PRO A 7 3.83 -11.74 -2.50
C PRO A 7 2.69 -12.64 -3.01
N PRO A 8 2.95 -13.94 -3.19
CA PRO A 8 1.90 -14.90 -3.53
C PRO A 8 0.90 -15.03 -2.37
N TYR A 9 -0.40 -15.01 -2.69
CA TYR A 9 -1.49 -15.05 -1.69
C TYR A 9 -2.03 -16.45 -1.40
N GLY A 10 -1.68 -17.45 -2.22
CA GLY A 10 -2.25 -18.79 -2.11
C GLY A 10 -3.73 -18.87 -2.49
N THR A 11 -4.20 -17.97 -3.36
CA THR A 11 -5.61 -17.84 -3.73
C THR A 11 -5.92 -18.24 -5.16
N THR A 12 -4.91 -18.61 -5.93
CA THR A 12 -5.04 -19.05 -7.33
C THR A 12 -4.58 -20.50 -7.53
N ALA A 13 -4.95 -21.10 -8.65
CA ALA A 13 -4.48 -22.45 -9.02
C ALA A 13 -3.05 -22.45 -9.62
N CYS A 14 -2.37 -21.31 -9.65
CA CYS A 14 -1.03 -21.21 -10.19
C CYS A 14 -0.01 -21.86 -9.26
N LYS A 15 0.89 -22.69 -9.80
CA LYS A 15 1.91 -23.42 -9.02
C LYS A 15 2.84 -22.49 -8.22
N TRP A 16 3.07 -21.29 -8.71
CA TRP A 16 3.90 -20.27 -8.05
C TRP A 16 3.16 -19.49 -6.94
N ASP A 17 1.82 -19.57 -6.86
CA ASP A 17 1.03 -18.87 -5.86
C ASP A 17 1.00 -19.65 -4.54
N SER A 18 2.18 -19.90 -3.98
CA SER A 18 2.37 -20.56 -2.70
C SER A 18 2.80 -19.54 -1.66
N VAL A 19 2.03 -19.44 -0.57
CA VAL A 19 2.32 -18.48 0.51
C VAL A 19 3.71 -18.70 1.08
N ILE A 20 4.50 -17.65 1.12
CA ILE A 20 5.82 -17.64 1.75
C ILE A 20 5.62 -17.77 3.26
N PRO A 21 6.30 -18.72 3.96
CA PRO A 21 6.20 -18.85 5.40
C PRO A 21 6.51 -17.53 6.11
N PHE A 22 5.59 -17.05 6.95
CA PHE A 22 5.70 -15.72 7.54
C PHE A 22 6.89 -15.55 8.47
N GLU A 23 7.20 -16.54 9.27
CA GLU A 23 8.26 -16.44 10.28
C GLU A 23 9.63 -16.17 9.64
N PRO A 24 10.16 -17.00 8.71
CA PRO A 24 11.42 -16.71 8.03
C PRO A 24 11.34 -15.45 7.15
N MET A 25 10.17 -15.14 6.56
CA MET A 25 9.99 -13.91 5.81
C MET A 25 10.22 -12.68 6.72
N TRP A 26 9.58 -12.64 7.89
CA TRP A 26 9.74 -11.52 8.83
C TRP A 26 11.14 -11.43 9.42
N GLU A 27 11.81 -12.56 9.65
CA GLU A 27 13.19 -12.57 10.09
C GLU A 27 14.09 -11.83 9.09
N GLN A 28 14.01 -12.19 7.80
CA GLN A 28 14.82 -11.54 6.78
C GLN A 28 14.41 -10.08 6.55
N LEU A 29 13.13 -9.78 6.47
CA LEU A 29 12.66 -8.41 6.27
C LEU A 29 13.09 -7.48 7.39
N LYS A 30 13.05 -7.92 8.65
CA LYS A 30 13.56 -7.14 9.80
C LYS A 30 15.07 -6.95 9.75
N ARG A 31 15.82 -7.95 9.28
CA ARG A 31 17.28 -7.89 9.19
C ARG A 31 17.75 -6.87 8.15
N ILE A 32 17.06 -6.77 7.00
CA ILE A 32 17.50 -5.94 5.87
C ILE A 32 16.87 -4.55 5.84
N THR A 33 15.75 -4.34 6.54
CA THR A 33 15.03 -3.06 6.53
C THR A 33 15.59 -2.14 7.61
N LYS A 34 15.91 -0.90 7.24
CA LYS A 34 16.35 0.12 8.21
C LYS A 34 15.27 0.38 9.29
N PRO A 35 15.62 0.85 10.49
CA PRO A 35 14.67 1.07 11.59
C PRO A 35 13.45 1.94 11.22
N ASN A 36 13.63 2.91 10.33
CA ASN A 36 12.57 3.79 9.82
C ASN A 36 12.06 3.38 8.41
N GLY A 37 12.51 2.24 7.90
CA GLY A 37 12.10 1.72 6.60
C GLY A 37 10.67 1.19 6.63
N ALA A 38 9.97 1.33 5.52
CA ALA A 38 8.62 0.80 5.36
C ALA A 38 8.66 -0.59 4.72
N ILE A 39 7.80 -1.48 5.18
CA ILE A 39 7.48 -2.74 4.51
C ILE A 39 6.04 -2.65 4.07
N VAL A 40 5.82 -2.61 2.76
CA VAL A 40 4.53 -2.42 2.11
C VAL A 40 4.26 -3.62 1.22
N LEU A 41 3.20 -4.35 1.53
CA LEU A 41 2.84 -5.61 0.88
C LEU A 41 1.42 -5.49 0.31
N THR A 42 1.26 -5.79 -0.97
CA THR A 42 -0.10 -5.98 -1.50
C THR A 42 -0.67 -7.28 -0.94
N ALA A 43 -1.98 -7.32 -0.81
CA ALA A 43 -2.67 -8.44 -0.19
C ALA A 43 -4.13 -8.53 -0.64
N SER A 44 -4.73 -9.68 -0.37
CA SER A 44 -6.13 -9.95 -0.64
C SER A 44 -6.64 -10.97 0.37
N GLN A 45 -7.88 -10.82 0.83
CA GLN A 45 -8.45 -11.78 1.78
C GLN A 45 -8.50 -13.21 1.22
N PRO A 46 -8.23 -14.24 2.03
CA PRO A 46 -7.95 -14.22 3.49
C PRO A 46 -6.49 -13.95 3.86
N PHE A 47 -5.58 -13.88 2.86
CA PHE A 47 -4.15 -13.64 3.09
C PHE A 47 -3.88 -12.32 3.83
N THR A 48 -4.65 -11.25 3.56
CA THR A 48 -4.53 -9.96 4.29
C THR A 48 -4.62 -10.14 5.80
N SER A 49 -5.62 -10.89 6.28
CA SER A 49 -5.81 -11.13 7.70
C SER A 49 -4.66 -11.94 8.30
N ALA A 50 -4.23 -13.00 7.62
CA ALA A 50 -3.10 -13.83 8.06
C ALA A 50 -1.80 -13.02 8.12
N LEU A 51 -1.52 -12.20 7.11
CA LEU A 51 -0.35 -11.33 7.04
C LEU A 51 -0.32 -10.31 8.19
N ILE A 52 -1.44 -9.65 8.48
CA ILE A 52 -1.52 -8.69 9.59
C ILE A 52 -1.29 -9.39 10.92
N MET A 53 -1.96 -10.53 11.15
CA MET A 53 -1.84 -11.28 12.39
C MET A 53 -0.44 -11.85 12.62
N SER A 54 0.30 -12.13 11.54
CA SER A 54 1.67 -12.63 11.65
C SER A 54 2.66 -11.59 12.23
N ASN A 55 2.33 -10.29 12.20
CA ASN A 55 3.21 -9.24 12.74
C ASN A 55 2.43 -7.98 13.20
N VAL A 56 1.47 -8.16 14.07
CA VAL A 56 0.63 -7.07 14.61
C VAL A 56 1.46 -5.94 15.24
N LYS A 57 2.62 -6.26 15.83
CA LYS A 57 3.48 -5.25 16.48
C LYS A 57 4.04 -4.22 15.50
N MET A 58 4.32 -4.60 14.26
CA MET A 58 4.81 -3.69 13.23
C MET A 58 3.71 -3.09 12.37
N PHE A 59 2.50 -3.67 12.39
CA PHE A 59 1.37 -3.22 11.62
C PHE A 59 1.02 -1.75 11.91
N LYS A 60 0.76 -0.97 10.86
CA LYS A 60 0.35 0.43 10.95
C LYS A 60 -1.08 0.65 10.49
N TYR A 61 -1.35 0.38 9.23
CA TYR A 61 -2.64 0.55 8.57
C TYR A 61 -2.65 -0.13 7.21
N CYS A 62 -3.84 -0.16 6.59
CA CYS A 62 -4.00 -0.56 5.20
C CYS A 62 -4.42 0.61 4.32
N TRP A 63 -3.96 0.59 3.07
CA TRP A 63 -4.62 1.25 1.96
C TRP A 63 -5.51 0.24 1.25
N VAL A 64 -6.55 0.73 0.59
CA VAL A 64 -7.39 -0.04 -0.32
C VAL A 64 -7.11 0.44 -1.73
N TRP A 65 -6.57 -0.41 -2.59
CA TRP A 65 -6.45 -0.11 -4.00
C TRP A 65 -7.73 -0.48 -4.73
N HIS A 66 -8.49 0.53 -5.18
CA HIS A 66 -9.65 0.37 -6.06
C HIS A 66 -9.21 0.26 -7.50
N LYS A 67 -9.53 -0.87 -8.15
CA LYS A 67 -9.02 -1.27 -9.48
C LYS A 67 -9.79 -0.67 -10.65
N ARG A 68 -10.97 -0.08 -10.42
CA ARG A 68 -11.96 0.31 -11.45
C ARG A 68 -12.47 -0.84 -12.33
N THR A 69 -12.00 -2.04 -12.11
CA THR A 69 -12.42 -3.25 -12.82
C THR A 69 -12.78 -4.33 -11.84
N SER A 70 -13.76 -5.15 -12.17
CA SER A 70 -14.15 -6.28 -11.35
C SER A 70 -13.30 -7.49 -11.69
N ALA A 71 -12.89 -8.21 -10.67
CA ALA A 71 -12.37 -9.57 -10.77
C ALA A 71 -13.45 -10.56 -10.30
N ASN A 72 -13.19 -11.85 -10.54
CA ASN A 72 -14.03 -12.90 -9.98
C ASN A 72 -15.44 -12.99 -10.59
N VAL A 73 -15.57 -12.66 -11.87
CA VAL A 73 -16.86 -12.63 -12.57
C VAL A 73 -17.59 -13.99 -12.52
N GLY A 74 -16.86 -15.11 -12.56
CA GLY A 74 -17.43 -16.46 -12.45
C GLY A 74 -18.15 -16.74 -11.12
N ALA A 75 -17.80 -16.01 -10.06
CA ALA A 75 -18.40 -16.16 -8.74
C ALA A 75 -19.52 -15.12 -8.45
N ALA A 76 -19.92 -14.31 -9.43
CA ALA A 76 -20.86 -13.21 -9.25
C ALA A 76 -22.24 -13.62 -8.69
N ARG A 77 -22.63 -14.89 -8.89
CA ARG A 77 -23.89 -15.45 -8.35
C ARG A 77 -23.80 -15.83 -6.87
N PHE A 78 -22.60 -15.94 -6.33
CA PHE A 78 -22.37 -16.45 -4.98
C PHE A 78 -21.75 -15.43 -4.05
N GLN A 79 -21.08 -14.40 -4.57
CA GLN A 79 -20.43 -13.36 -3.80
C GLN A 79 -20.29 -12.06 -4.62
N PRO A 80 -20.12 -10.91 -3.94
CA PRO A 80 -19.88 -9.64 -4.64
C PRO A 80 -18.64 -9.67 -5.52
N LEU A 81 -18.70 -8.95 -6.65
CA LEU A 81 -17.54 -8.77 -7.52
C LEU A 81 -16.43 -8.01 -6.79
N LYS A 82 -15.23 -8.56 -6.82
CA LYS A 82 -14.08 -7.98 -6.17
C LYS A 82 -13.47 -6.86 -7.02
N THR A 83 -13.49 -5.64 -6.51
CA THR A 83 -12.99 -4.44 -7.21
C THR A 83 -11.77 -3.82 -6.56
N HIS A 84 -11.23 -4.44 -5.51
CA HIS A 84 -10.11 -3.89 -4.75
C HIS A 84 -9.11 -4.96 -4.31
N GLU A 85 -7.93 -4.48 -3.93
CA GLU A 85 -6.93 -5.20 -3.15
C GLU A 85 -6.50 -4.35 -1.96
N ASP A 86 -6.01 -5.00 -0.92
CA ASP A 86 -5.43 -4.34 0.24
C ASP A 86 -3.94 -4.07 -0.01
N ILE A 87 -3.43 -2.99 0.61
CA ILE A 87 -1.99 -2.71 0.68
C ILE A 87 -1.66 -2.52 2.15
N VAL A 88 -0.97 -3.49 2.71
CA VAL A 88 -0.68 -3.56 4.15
C VAL A 88 0.65 -2.89 4.44
N VAL A 89 0.67 -1.99 5.41
CA VAL A 89 1.84 -1.19 5.78
C VAL A 89 2.34 -1.59 7.15
N PHE A 90 3.62 -1.93 7.23
CA PHE A 90 4.35 -2.22 8.46
C PHE A 90 5.53 -1.25 8.62
N GLY A 91 5.66 -0.66 9.80
CA GLY A 91 6.74 0.30 10.07
C GLY A 91 6.70 1.54 9.17
N GLY A 92 7.86 2.14 8.97
CA GLY A 92 8.06 3.25 8.04
C GLY A 92 7.58 4.63 8.52
N LYS A 93 8.10 5.65 7.86
CA LYS A 93 7.71 7.05 8.06
C LYS A 93 6.77 7.47 6.92
N TYR A 94 5.54 7.80 7.28
CA TYR A 94 4.52 8.27 6.35
C TYR A 94 4.77 9.72 5.91
N LYS A 95 4.81 9.95 4.60
CA LYS A 95 4.88 11.26 3.95
C LYS A 95 3.62 11.44 3.11
N PRO A 96 2.64 12.23 3.58
CA PRO A 96 1.39 12.39 2.85
C PRO A 96 1.62 13.05 1.48
N GLN A 97 1.08 12.45 0.43
CA GLN A 97 1.00 13.06 -0.89
C GLN A 97 -0.22 13.97 -0.90
N MET A 98 -0.02 15.24 -0.54
CA MET A 98 -1.13 16.21 -0.44
C MET A 98 -1.83 16.40 -1.79
N VAL A 99 -3.14 16.53 -1.74
CA VAL A 99 -4.00 16.72 -2.92
C VAL A 99 -4.52 18.16 -2.93
N THR A 100 -4.28 18.88 -4.02
CA THR A 100 -4.83 20.24 -4.21
C THR A 100 -6.29 20.15 -4.63
N GLY A 101 -7.14 20.91 -3.99
CA GLY A 101 -8.56 20.97 -4.25
C GLY A 101 -9.14 22.37 -4.08
N LYS A 102 -10.46 22.47 -3.92
CA LYS A 102 -11.09 23.77 -3.68
C LYS A 102 -10.65 24.33 -2.33
N GLU A 103 -10.22 25.57 -2.31
CA GLU A 103 -9.88 26.27 -1.07
C GLU A 103 -11.07 26.29 -0.11
N ARG A 104 -10.82 25.89 1.13
CA ARG A 104 -11.82 25.87 2.19
C ARG A 104 -11.26 26.48 3.46
N TYR A 105 -12.12 27.21 4.15
CA TYR A 105 -11.84 27.61 5.51
C TYR A 105 -11.95 26.36 6.40
N ARG A 106 -10.86 26.02 7.06
CA ARG A 106 -10.82 24.91 8.02
C ARG A 106 -10.66 25.49 9.41
N GLY A 107 -11.60 25.18 10.27
CA GLY A 107 -11.55 25.61 11.64
C GLY A 107 -12.85 25.26 12.35
N GLY A 108 -12.79 25.17 13.65
CA GLY A 108 -13.93 24.84 14.46
C GLY A 108 -13.55 24.66 15.92
N LYS A 109 -14.54 24.53 16.77
CA LYS A 109 -14.36 24.07 18.13
C LYS A 109 -13.62 22.73 18.09
N ALA A 110 -12.69 22.51 19.03
CA ALA A 110 -12.05 21.22 19.20
C ALA A 110 -13.08 20.09 19.05
N ALA A 111 -12.78 19.09 18.24
CA ALA A 111 -13.64 17.92 18.14
C ALA A 111 -13.67 17.27 19.54
N ASN A 112 -14.71 17.53 20.31
CA ASN A 112 -14.95 16.94 21.62
C ASN A 112 -15.35 15.46 21.47
N GLY A 113 -14.48 14.68 20.90
CA GLY A 113 -14.65 13.23 20.82
C GLY A 113 -13.84 12.56 21.93
N LYS A 114 -14.50 11.88 22.86
CA LYS A 114 -13.84 11.05 23.88
C LYS A 114 -12.84 10.04 23.28
N ALA A 115 -12.99 9.72 22.00
CA ALA A 115 -12.16 8.76 21.28
C ALA A 115 -10.81 9.30 20.79
N ASN A 116 -10.69 10.62 20.50
CA ASN A 116 -9.50 11.18 19.82
C ASN A 116 -8.75 12.24 20.64
N GLY A 117 -9.12 12.44 21.92
CA GLY A 117 -8.57 13.51 22.73
C GLY A 117 -9.07 14.90 22.32
N SER A 118 -8.77 15.89 23.14
CA SER A 118 -9.11 17.29 22.87
C SER A 118 -7.99 17.94 22.05
N LEU A 119 -8.20 18.12 20.76
CA LEU A 119 -7.27 18.91 19.94
C LEU A 119 -7.65 20.39 20.03
N PRO A 120 -6.67 21.31 20.11
CA PRO A 120 -6.96 22.74 20.12
C PRO A 120 -7.68 23.17 18.84
N PRO A 121 -8.56 24.17 18.89
CA PRO A 121 -9.20 24.71 17.70
C PRO A 121 -8.11 25.30 16.78
N VAL A 122 -8.11 24.87 15.53
CA VAL A 122 -7.21 25.40 14.52
C VAL A 122 -8.05 26.04 13.42
N TYR A 123 -7.71 27.26 13.07
CA TYR A 123 -8.38 27.99 11.97
C TYR A 123 -7.35 28.33 10.91
N TYR A 124 -7.54 27.78 9.71
CA TYR A 124 -6.69 28.10 8.57
C TYR A 124 -7.44 27.92 7.26
N LYS A 125 -7.01 28.62 6.26
CA LYS A 125 -7.50 28.54 4.90
C LYS A 125 -6.54 27.66 4.10
N SER A 126 -7.04 26.64 3.43
CA SER A 126 -6.19 25.72 2.69
C SER A 126 -6.94 25.08 1.52
N ASP A 127 -6.23 24.91 0.41
CA ASP A 127 -6.59 24.11 -0.75
C ASP A 127 -5.94 22.72 -0.72
N GLN A 128 -5.08 22.45 0.29
CA GLN A 128 -4.38 21.19 0.44
C GLN A 128 -5.16 20.22 1.30
N TYR A 129 -5.30 18.99 0.82
CA TYR A 129 -6.03 17.92 1.47
C TYR A 129 -5.11 16.73 1.72
N TYR A 130 -5.23 16.13 2.90
CA TYR A 130 -4.59 14.85 3.17
C TYR A 130 -5.22 13.77 2.30
N PRO A 131 -4.42 12.78 1.82
CA PRO A 131 -4.96 11.66 1.05
C PRO A 131 -5.87 10.81 1.91
N VAL A 132 -6.83 10.16 1.26
CA VAL A 132 -7.74 9.18 1.87
C VAL A 132 -7.18 7.78 1.71
N SER A 133 -7.65 6.83 2.51
CA SER A 133 -7.14 5.44 2.53
C SER A 133 -7.51 4.61 1.30
N VAL A 134 -8.35 5.13 0.40
CA VAL A 134 -8.71 4.46 -0.86
C VAL A 134 -7.96 5.10 -2.01
N LEU A 135 -7.13 4.30 -2.68
CA LEU A 135 -6.33 4.69 -3.83
C LEU A 135 -7.02 4.20 -5.12
N ASP A 136 -7.33 5.13 -6.00
CA ASP A 136 -8.07 4.85 -7.23
C ASP A 136 -7.11 4.83 -8.44
N PHE A 137 -6.56 3.66 -8.77
CA PHE A 137 -5.69 3.44 -9.91
C PHE A 137 -6.25 2.32 -10.78
N LYS A 138 -6.43 2.61 -12.07
CA LYS A 138 -6.88 1.61 -13.05
C LYS A 138 -5.82 0.52 -13.20
N THR A 139 -6.27 -0.74 -13.32
CA THR A 139 -5.38 -1.85 -13.66
C THR A 139 -4.72 -1.63 -15.01
N GLU A 140 -3.45 -1.95 -15.10
CA GLU A 140 -2.71 -1.99 -16.36
C GLU A 140 -2.71 -3.44 -16.89
N ARG A 141 -2.90 -3.59 -18.18
CA ARG A 141 -2.73 -4.85 -18.89
C ARG A 141 -1.44 -4.77 -19.69
N GLY A 142 -0.57 -5.71 -19.53
CA GLY A 142 0.73 -5.69 -20.19
C GLY A 142 1.42 -7.04 -20.17
N LEU A 143 2.64 -7.08 -19.68
CA LEU A 143 3.52 -8.23 -19.72
C LEU A 143 3.10 -9.39 -18.80
N HIS A 144 2.30 -9.12 -17.78
CA HIS A 144 1.87 -10.14 -16.81
C HIS A 144 0.39 -9.97 -16.43
N PRO A 145 -0.38 -11.06 -16.28
CA PRO A 145 -1.83 -11.00 -15.98
C PRO A 145 -2.16 -10.30 -14.66
N THR A 146 -1.27 -10.37 -13.68
CA THR A 146 -1.44 -9.78 -12.35
C THR A 146 -0.59 -8.53 -12.13
N GLN A 147 -0.10 -7.90 -13.20
CA GLN A 147 0.73 -6.70 -13.13
C GLN A 147 0.05 -5.59 -12.32
N LYS A 148 0.81 -5.02 -11.39
CA LYS A 148 0.36 -3.82 -10.67
C LYS A 148 0.60 -2.56 -11.51
N PRO A 149 -0.25 -1.52 -11.42
CA PRO A 149 -0.05 -0.27 -12.16
C PRO A 149 1.24 0.46 -11.73
N VAL A 150 2.02 0.94 -12.68
CA VAL A 150 3.23 1.74 -12.40
C VAL A 150 2.89 2.94 -11.53
N ALA A 151 1.81 3.66 -11.86
CA ALA A 151 1.37 4.84 -11.11
C ALA A 151 1.04 4.55 -9.63
N LEU A 152 0.49 3.37 -9.33
CA LEU A 152 0.27 2.93 -7.94
C LEU A 152 1.58 2.70 -7.21
N MET A 153 2.54 2.00 -7.84
CA MET A 153 3.86 1.77 -7.25
C MET A 153 4.61 3.08 -7.02
N GLU A 154 4.57 4.00 -7.98
CA GLU A 154 5.15 5.35 -7.82
C GLU A 154 4.54 6.11 -6.65
N TYR A 155 3.21 6.07 -6.48
CA TYR A 155 2.54 6.71 -5.35
C TYR A 155 3.04 6.16 -4.01
N LEU A 156 3.13 4.84 -3.89
CA LEU A 156 3.62 4.18 -2.67
C LEU A 156 5.10 4.50 -2.41
N ILE A 157 5.95 4.47 -3.45
CA ILE A 157 7.37 4.79 -3.34
C ILE A 157 7.57 6.24 -2.88
N ARG A 158 6.87 7.22 -3.46
CA ARG A 158 6.93 8.63 -3.00
C ARG A 158 6.47 8.80 -1.56
N THR A 159 5.47 8.00 -1.14
CA THR A 159 4.91 8.07 0.21
C THR A 159 5.89 7.60 1.28
N TYR A 160 6.78 6.66 0.98
CA TYR A 160 7.62 6.03 2.00
C TYR A 160 9.13 6.19 1.77
N THR A 161 9.55 6.79 0.66
CA THR A 161 10.97 7.01 0.36
C THR A 161 11.29 8.44 -0.09
N ASN A 162 12.57 8.80 -0.01
CA ASN A 162 13.16 9.96 -0.67
C ASN A 162 13.85 9.53 -1.97
N GLU A 163 14.20 10.50 -2.81
CA GLU A 163 15.08 10.29 -3.95
C GLU A 163 16.45 9.75 -3.51
N GLY A 164 17.03 8.85 -4.29
CA GLY A 164 18.27 8.16 -3.97
C GLY A 164 18.15 6.99 -2.99
N GLU A 165 17.02 6.82 -2.29
CA GLU A 165 16.81 5.67 -1.40
C GLU A 165 16.53 4.39 -2.19
N THR A 166 16.73 3.24 -1.54
CA THR A 166 16.63 1.90 -2.14
C THR A 166 15.28 1.25 -1.83
N VAL A 167 14.66 0.69 -2.85
CA VAL A 167 13.44 -0.13 -2.74
C VAL A 167 13.75 -1.56 -3.15
N LEU A 168 13.33 -2.51 -2.33
CA LEU A 168 13.44 -3.95 -2.60
C LEU A 168 12.07 -4.51 -2.98
N ASP A 169 12.04 -5.30 -4.07
CA ASP A 169 10.90 -6.14 -4.44
C ASP A 169 11.38 -7.58 -4.67
N PHE A 170 11.24 -8.43 -3.68
CA PHE A 170 11.71 -9.83 -3.73
C PHE A 170 10.75 -10.78 -4.48
N THR A 171 9.62 -10.25 -4.99
CA THR A 171 8.67 -10.99 -5.84
C THR A 171 8.29 -10.17 -7.07
N MET A 172 9.24 -9.50 -7.68
CA MET A 172 9.05 -8.40 -8.63
C MET A 172 8.18 -8.70 -9.87
N GLY A 173 7.95 -9.96 -10.19
CA GLY A 173 7.10 -10.36 -11.33
C GLY A 173 7.49 -9.68 -12.65
N SER A 174 6.64 -8.79 -13.17
CA SER A 174 6.91 -8.02 -14.40
C SER A 174 7.88 -6.83 -14.23
N GLY A 175 8.42 -6.62 -13.03
CA GLY A 175 9.36 -5.52 -12.75
C GLY A 175 8.72 -4.13 -12.62
N THR A 176 7.43 -4.05 -12.38
CA THR A 176 6.69 -2.76 -12.27
C THR A 176 7.29 -1.85 -11.18
N THR A 177 7.67 -2.43 -10.04
CA THR A 177 8.33 -1.70 -8.94
C THR A 177 9.66 -1.10 -9.40
N GLY A 178 10.46 -1.84 -10.18
CA GLY A 178 11.72 -1.36 -10.75
C GLY A 178 11.52 -0.21 -11.73
N VAL A 179 10.50 -0.29 -12.59
CA VAL A 179 10.13 0.82 -13.49
C VAL A 179 9.76 2.07 -12.70
N ALA A 180 8.92 1.93 -11.67
CA ALA A 180 8.53 3.03 -10.81
C ALA A 180 9.73 3.65 -10.06
N CYS A 181 10.66 2.83 -9.57
CA CYS A 181 11.90 3.29 -8.95
C CYS A 181 12.76 4.13 -9.93
N LYS A 182 12.95 3.63 -11.16
CA LYS A 182 13.69 4.34 -12.20
C LYS A 182 13.07 5.72 -12.50
N ASN A 183 11.75 5.77 -12.66
CA ASN A 183 11.03 7.02 -12.94
C ASN A 183 11.18 8.05 -11.82
N LEU A 184 11.40 7.61 -10.61
CA LEU A 184 11.45 8.44 -9.40
C LEU A 184 12.87 8.68 -8.86
N GLY A 185 13.91 8.21 -9.54
CA GLY A 185 15.30 8.35 -9.07
C GLY A 185 15.59 7.55 -7.78
N ARG A 186 14.99 6.38 -7.62
CA ARG A 186 15.26 5.44 -6.52
C ARG A 186 16.11 4.28 -7.02
N SER A 187 16.98 3.75 -6.16
CA SER A 187 17.65 2.49 -6.41
C SER A 187 16.69 1.32 -6.25
N PHE A 188 16.87 0.27 -7.05
CA PHE A 188 16.01 -0.93 -7.04
C PHE A 188 16.85 -2.20 -6.86
N ILE A 189 16.34 -3.11 -6.06
CA ILE A 189 16.89 -4.45 -5.84
C ILE A 189 15.77 -5.47 -6.00
#